data_2a38488bfb3fe26a34b5a8ca3d4659dc
#
_entry.id   2a38488bfb3fe26a34b5a8ca3d4659dc
#
_cell.length_a   1.000
_cell.length_b   1.000
_cell.length_c   1.000
_cell.angle_alpha   90.00
_cell.angle_beta   90.00
_cell.angle_gamma   90.00
#
_symmetry.space_group_name_H-M   'P 1'
#
loop_
_entity.id
_entity.type
_entity.pdbx_description
1 polymer ?
#
loop_
_entity_poly.entity_id
_entity_poly.type
_entity_poly.pdbx_seq_one_letter_code
_entity_poly.pdbx_strand_id
1 'polypeptide(L)'
;MKLLIMCEGPNELKIINILLENQKLKFSSDDLLGLVPYHARQIKSSAAVKAALNLYPDEVHVLRIGDGQNEKLEIPSAYKDKITLVEKYCTKPELEMLLIISENLAAEYEKVKSKTKPKTFAKANIRCGRRRYDNSTAFYEEYFGPDCEKLV
;
A
#
# COMPACT_ATOMS: atom_id res chain seq x y z
N MET A 1 -12.78 18.35 1.38
CA MET A 1 -11.87 17.38 2.04
C MET A 1 -11.30 16.43 1.00
N LYS A 2 -9.99 16.18 1.06
CA LYS A 2 -9.29 15.23 0.18
C LYS A 2 -8.55 14.20 1.02
N LEU A 3 -8.31 13.04 0.42
CA LEU A 3 -7.52 11.96 1.03
C LEU A 3 -6.08 12.03 0.51
N LEU A 4 -5.12 12.06 1.42
CA LEU A 4 -3.70 11.91 1.08
C LEU A 4 -3.29 10.47 1.39
N ILE A 5 -3.04 9.68 0.35
CA ILE A 5 -2.58 8.30 0.52
C ILE A 5 -1.05 8.27 0.43
N MET A 6 -0.41 7.79 1.50
CA MET A 6 1.03 7.63 1.59
C MET A 6 1.36 6.15 1.76
N CYS A 7 2.03 5.56 0.78
CA CYS A 7 2.47 4.17 0.81
C CYS A 7 3.95 4.11 1.17
N GLU A 8 4.30 3.28 2.14
CA GLU A 8 5.68 3.17 2.63
C GLU A 8 6.59 2.39 1.69
N GLY A 9 6.02 1.52 0.84
CA GLY A 9 6.77 0.72 -0.11
C GLY A 9 6.19 0.77 -1.53
N PRO A 10 6.99 0.41 -2.55
CA PRO A 10 6.54 0.42 -3.94
C PRO A 10 5.50 -0.67 -4.24
N ASN A 11 5.53 -1.78 -3.50
CA ASN A 11 4.57 -2.87 -3.69
C ASN A 11 3.19 -2.50 -3.15
N GLU A 12 3.12 -1.85 -1.98
CA GLU A 12 1.87 -1.29 -1.44
C GLU A 12 1.28 -0.27 -2.40
N LEU A 13 2.11 0.63 -2.94
CA LEU A 13 1.69 1.61 -3.93
C LEU A 13 1.10 0.93 -5.18
N LYS A 14 1.73 -0.12 -5.69
CA LYS A 14 1.23 -0.87 -6.84
C LYS A 14 -0.13 -1.51 -6.58
N ILE A 15 -0.30 -2.14 -5.42
CA ILE A 15 -1.57 -2.76 -5.02
C ILE A 15 -2.69 -1.71 -4.94
N ILE A 16 -2.43 -0.58 -4.30
CA ILE A 16 -3.41 0.50 -4.19
C ILE A 16 -3.79 1.05 -5.57
N ASN A 17 -2.82 1.24 -6.47
CA ASN A 17 -3.11 1.68 -7.83
C ASN A 17 -3.96 0.68 -8.61
N ILE A 18 -3.69 -0.62 -8.49
CA ILE A 18 -4.51 -1.66 -9.13
C ILE A 18 -5.97 -1.58 -8.64
N LEU A 19 -6.17 -1.47 -7.33
CA LEU A 19 -7.50 -1.36 -6.74
C LEU A 19 -8.22 -0.07 -7.20
N LEU A 20 -7.50 1.03 -7.26
CA LEU A 20 -8.02 2.34 -7.65
C LEU A 20 -8.45 2.36 -9.13
N GLU A 21 -7.58 1.87 -10.02
CA GLU A 21 -7.84 1.78 -11.46
C GLU A 21 -9.03 0.89 -11.79
N ASN A 22 -9.27 -0.14 -10.99
CA ASN A 22 -10.38 -1.07 -11.15
C ASN A 22 -11.61 -0.71 -10.31
N GLN A 23 -11.63 0.47 -9.69
CA GLN A 23 -12.75 0.99 -8.90
C GLN A 23 -13.19 0.05 -7.77
N LYS A 24 -12.24 -0.58 -7.09
CA LYS A 24 -12.48 -1.52 -5.97
C LYS A 24 -12.39 -0.86 -4.59
N LEU A 25 -12.12 0.43 -4.53
CA LEU A 25 -12.07 1.22 -3.31
C LEU A 25 -13.36 2.03 -3.14
N LYS A 26 -13.63 2.45 -1.90
CA LYS A 26 -14.80 3.29 -1.57
C LYS A 26 -14.65 4.74 -2.06
N PHE A 27 -13.51 5.08 -2.62
CA PHE A 27 -13.16 6.40 -3.14
C PHE A 27 -12.49 6.25 -4.50
N SER A 28 -12.46 7.33 -5.26
CA SER A 28 -11.84 7.39 -6.59
C SER A 28 -10.62 8.30 -6.58
N SER A 29 -9.92 8.39 -7.71
CA SER A 29 -8.81 9.32 -7.88
C SER A 29 -9.21 10.78 -7.64
N ASP A 30 -10.46 11.14 -7.94
CA ASP A 30 -10.95 12.51 -7.73
C ASP A 30 -11.03 12.89 -6.25
N ASP A 31 -11.13 11.91 -5.36
CA ASP A 31 -11.13 12.14 -3.91
C ASP A 31 -9.72 12.30 -3.35
N LEU A 32 -8.70 11.99 -4.14
CA LEU A 32 -7.32 12.01 -3.69
C LEU A 32 -6.65 13.38 -3.86
N LEU A 33 -5.88 13.75 -2.85
CA LEU A 33 -4.97 14.88 -2.95
C LEU A 33 -3.93 14.60 -4.03
N GLY A 34 -3.84 15.48 -5.03
CA GLY A 34 -2.95 15.29 -6.18
C GLY A 34 -3.39 14.19 -7.16
N LEU A 35 -4.60 13.65 -7.01
CA LEU A 35 -5.23 12.64 -7.87
C LEU A 35 -4.56 11.25 -7.89
N VAL A 36 -3.52 11.05 -7.09
CA VAL A 36 -2.74 9.80 -7.04
C VAL A 36 -2.34 9.47 -5.60
N PRO A 37 -2.09 8.20 -5.27
CA PRO A 37 -1.36 7.84 -4.05
C PRO A 37 0.13 8.13 -4.21
N TYR A 38 0.82 8.37 -3.09
CA TYR A 38 2.24 8.72 -3.08
C TYR A 38 3.08 7.65 -2.41
N HIS A 39 4.29 7.43 -2.94
CA HIS A 39 5.33 6.65 -2.28
C HIS A 39 6.11 7.57 -1.32
N ALA A 40 5.73 7.58 -0.05
CA ALA A 40 6.35 8.45 0.95
C ALA A 40 6.12 7.91 2.36
N ARG A 41 7.13 8.02 3.22
CA ARG A 41 7.03 7.67 4.65
C ARG A 41 6.67 8.89 5.49
N GLN A 42 7.25 10.03 5.19
CA GLN A 42 7.04 11.30 5.90
C GLN A 42 6.75 12.44 4.93
N ILE A 43 5.98 13.42 5.38
CA ILE A 43 5.62 14.59 4.56
C ILE A 43 6.86 15.43 4.27
N LYS A 44 7.71 15.66 5.29
CA LYS A 44 8.89 16.53 5.15
C LYS A 44 9.90 16.05 4.11
N SER A 45 9.97 14.73 3.88
CA SER A 45 10.93 14.14 2.94
C SER A 45 10.37 13.98 1.51
N SER A 46 9.12 14.37 1.26
CA SER A 46 8.48 14.24 -0.04
C SER A 46 8.10 15.61 -0.61
N ALA A 47 8.83 16.03 -1.63
CA ALA A 47 8.54 17.29 -2.34
C ALA A 47 7.17 17.25 -3.04
N ALA A 48 6.80 16.08 -3.59
CA ALA A 48 5.51 15.90 -4.26
C ALA A 48 4.33 16.03 -3.29
N VAL A 49 4.41 15.42 -2.10
CA VAL A 49 3.37 15.53 -1.06
C VAL A 49 3.27 16.98 -0.58
N LYS A 50 4.38 17.63 -0.29
CA LYS A 50 4.37 19.04 0.12
C LYS A 50 3.75 19.95 -0.93
N ALA A 51 4.09 19.76 -2.21
CA ALA A 51 3.52 20.53 -3.29
C ALA A 51 2.00 20.37 -3.38
N ALA A 52 1.51 19.13 -3.27
CA ALA A 52 0.08 18.84 -3.28
C ALA A 52 -0.65 19.49 -2.08
N LEU A 53 -0.05 19.43 -0.89
CA LEU A 53 -0.59 20.08 0.31
C LEU A 53 -0.63 21.60 0.20
N ASN A 54 0.39 22.19 -0.43
CA ASN A 54 0.45 23.65 -0.63
C ASN A 54 -0.62 24.16 -1.60
N LEU A 55 -0.95 23.36 -2.62
CA LEU A 55 -1.93 23.74 -3.63
C LEU A 55 -3.38 23.57 -3.18
N TYR A 56 -3.65 22.69 -2.25
CA TYR A 56 -5.01 22.40 -1.79
C TYR A 56 -5.32 23.20 -0.50
N PRO A 57 -6.35 24.07 -0.49
CA PRO A 57 -6.57 24.99 0.62
C PRO A 57 -7.37 24.41 1.79
N ASP A 58 -8.05 23.28 1.59
CA ASP A 58 -8.98 22.72 2.56
C ASP A 58 -8.42 21.55 3.37
N GLU A 59 -9.28 20.93 4.16
CA GLU A 59 -9.00 19.81 5.03
C GLU A 59 -8.49 18.59 4.27
N VAL A 60 -7.49 17.92 4.84
CA VAL A 60 -6.89 16.70 4.31
C VAL A 60 -6.91 15.61 5.38
N HIS A 61 -7.38 14.42 5.01
CA HIS A 61 -7.21 13.19 5.80
C HIS A 61 -6.07 12.37 5.22
N VAL A 62 -5.18 11.91 6.08
CA VAL A 62 -4.01 11.11 5.68
C VAL A 62 -4.28 9.64 5.93
N LEU A 63 -4.11 8.82 4.90
CA LEU A 63 -4.13 7.36 5.00
C LEU A 63 -2.72 6.85 4.72
N ARG A 64 -2.10 6.23 5.74
CA ARG A 64 -0.76 5.64 5.61
C ARG A 64 -0.87 4.13 5.47
N ILE A 65 -0.19 3.57 4.49
CA ILE A 65 -0.22 2.13 4.21
C ILE A 65 1.20 1.59 4.18
N GLY A 66 1.48 0.62 5.04
CA GLY A 66 2.80 0.03 5.15
C GLY A 66 2.98 -0.86 6.37
N ASP A 67 4.19 -1.36 6.55
CA ASP A 67 4.56 -2.30 7.61
C ASP A 67 5.09 -1.64 8.89
N GLY A 68 5.47 -0.36 8.84
CA GLY A 68 6.02 0.38 9.97
C GLY A 68 5.01 0.59 11.08
N GLN A 69 5.13 -0.14 12.19
CA GLN A 69 4.15 -0.09 13.29
C GLN A 69 4.30 1.11 14.20
N ASN A 70 5.53 1.52 14.47
CA ASN A 70 5.85 2.47 15.54
C ASN A 70 6.24 3.85 15.03
N GLU A 71 6.35 4.03 13.74
CA GLU A 71 6.70 5.31 13.13
C GLU A 71 5.48 6.21 13.08
N LYS A 72 5.51 7.30 13.84
CA LYS A 72 4.47 8.33 13.80
C LYS A 72 4.71 9.25 12.60
N LEU A 73 3.63 9.72 12.01
CA LEU A 73 3.69 10.78 11.02
C LEU A 73 4.01 12.11 11.71
N GLU A 74 5.12 12.71 11.33
CA GLU A 74 5.45 14.07 11.74
C GLU A 74 4.72 15.05 10.81
N ILE A 75 3.85 15.87 11.38
CA ILE A 75 3.12 16.88 10.61
C ILE A 75 3.87 18.19 10.72
N PRO A 76 4.43 18.72 9.60
CA PRO A 76 5.04 20.04 9.61
C PRO A 76 4.06 21.11 10.08
N SER A 77 4.57 22.10 10.82
CA SER A 77 3.74 23.16 11.42
C SER A 77 2.83 23.88 10.40
N ALA A 78 3.29 24.02 9.16
CA ALA A 78 2.53 24.65 8.07
C ALA A 78 1.23 23.88 7.72
N TYR A 79 1.14 22.60 8.06
CA TYR A 79 -0.01 21.75 7.70
C TYR A 79 -0.83 21.26 8.89
N LYS A 80 -0.50 21.69 10.11
CA LYS A 80 -1.19 21.24 11.34
C LYS A 80 -2.69 21.51 11.32
N ASP A 81 -3.09 22.67 10.82
CA ASP A 81 -4.51 23.03 10.75
C ASP A 81 -5.23 22.37 9.57
N LYS A 82 -4.49 21.93 8.57
CA LYS A 82 -5.01 21.30 7.35
C LYS A 82 -5.22 19.80 7.51
N ILE A 83 -4.29 19.12 8.15
CA ILE A 83 -4.35 17.67 8.37
C ILE A 83 -5.13 17.39 9.66
N THR A 84 -6.37 16.91 9.52
CA THR A 84 -7.31 16.74 10.63
C THR A 84 -7.44 15.31 11.10
N LEU A 85 -7.05 14.34 10.26
CA LEU A 85 -7.09 12.91 10.60
C LEU A 85 -5.91 12.21 9.97
N VAL A 86 -5.28 11.30 10.74
CA VAL A 86 -4.23 10.40 10.24
C VAL A 86 -4.61 8.98 10.65
N GLU A 87 -4.79 8.12 9.67
CA GLU A 87 -5.04 6.70 9.86
C GLU A 87 -3.90 5.87 9.30
N LYS A 88 -3.58 4.77 9.96
CA LYS A 88 -2.55 3.83 9.54
C LYS A 88 -3.13 2.45 9.29
N TYR A 89 -2.90 1.92 8.12
CA TYR A 89 -3.25 0.56 7.72
C TYR A 89 -1.98 -0.26 7.60
N CYS A 90 -1.79 -1.22 8.51
CA CYS A 90 -0.60 -2.05 8.53
C CYS A 90 -0.75 -3.26 7.62
N THR A 91 0.26 -3.47 6.75
CA THR A 91 0.38 -4.66 5.92
C THR A 91 1.12 -5.76 6.68
N LYS A 92 0.46 -6.31 7.72
CA LYS A 92 1.04 -7.35 8.56
C LYS A 92 0.28 -8.67 8.43
N PRO A 93 0.97 -9.79 8.59
CA PRO A 93 2.40 -9.92 8.92
C PRO A 93 3.36 -9.43 7.83
N GLU A 94 3.04 -9.55 6.59
CA GLU A 94 3.77 -9.00 5.44
C GLU A 94 2.82 -8.99 4.23
N LEU A 95 3.11 -8.17 3.22
CA LEU A 95 2.27 -8.02 2.02
C LEU A 95 2.14 -9.33 1.25
N GLU A 96 3.15 -10.19 1.34
CA GLU A 96 3.16 -11.52 0.72
C GLU A 96 2.01 -12.41 1.15
N MET A 97 1.38 -12.13 2.30
CA MET A 97 0.18 -12.86 2.72
C MET A 97 -0.97 -12.73 1.72
N LEU A 98 -1.05 -11.64 0.98
CA LEU A 98 -2.04 -11.50 -0.10
C LEU A 98 -1.88 -12.61 -1.15
N LEU A 99 -0.64 -12.91 -1.53
CA LEU A 99 -0.32 -13.97 -2.48
C LEU A 99 -0.59 -15.36 -1.89
N ILE A 100 -0.16 -15.58 -0.66
CA ILE A 100 -0.34 -16.87 0.04
C ILE A 100 -1.83 -17.21 0.17
N ILE A 101 -2.65 -16.24 0.56
CA ILE A 101 -4.10 -16.39 0.69
C ILE A 101 -4.73 -16.61 -0.69
N SER A 102 -4.35 -15.81 -1.69
CA SER A 102 -4.88 -15.91 -3.05
C SER A 102 -4.63 -17.27 -3.69
N GLU A 103 -3.48 -17.90 -3.41
CA GLU A 103 -3.12 -19.22 -3.91
C GLU A 103 -3.65 -20.38 -3.02
N ASN A 104 -4.47 -20.08 -2.02
CA ASN A 104 -5.01 -21.07 -1.06
C ASN A 104 -3.90 -21.83 -0.29
N LEU A 105 -2.78 -21.16 -0.01
CA LEU A 105 -1.62 -21.74 0.68
C LEU A 105 -1.56 -21.36 2.17
N ALA A 106 -2.60 -20.73 2.70
CA ALA A 106 -2.61 -20.27 4.09
C ALA A 106 -2.44 -21.44 5.08
N ALA A 107 -3.11 -22.57 4.82
CA ALA A 107 -3.01 -23.76 5.69
C ALA A 107 -1.59 -24.36 5.67
N GLU A 108 -0.95 -24.43 4.52
CA GLU A 108 0.43 -24.91 4.36
C GLU A 108 1.41 -23.96 5.04
N TYR A 109 1.20 -22.65 4.89
CA TYR A 109 2.03 -21.65 5.56
C TYR A 109 1.90 -21.72 7.09
N GLU A 110 0.69 -21.92 7.62
CA GLU A 110 0.48 -22.07 9.08
C GLU A 110 1.34 -23.18 9.70
N LYS A 111 1.60 -24.25 8.96
CA LYS A 111 2.44 -25.37 9.44
C LYS A 111 3.91 -24.99 9.59
N VAL A 112 4.39 -23.97 8.87
CA VAL A 112 5.81 -23.58 8.83
C VAL A 112 6.06 -22.14 9.30
N LYS A 113 5.04 -21.39 9.67
CA LYS A 113 5.16 -19.96 10.02
C LYS A 113 6.13 -19.67 11.16
N SER A 114 6.33 -20.61 12.08
CA SER A 114 7.28 -20.47 13.17
C SER A 114 8.74 -20.49 12.71
N LYS A 115 9.02 -21.04 11.54
CA LYS A 115 10.36 -21.22 10.98
C LYS A 115 10.60 -20.43 9.71
N THR A 116 9.54 -19.99 9.03
CA THR A 116 9.62 -19.41 7.69
C THR A 116 8.79 -18.13 7.62
N LYS A 117 9.42 -17.02 7.22
CA LYS A 117 8.73 -15.75 6.99
C LYS A 117 7.88 -15.80 5.72
N PRO A 118 6.79 -15.01 5.62
CA PRO A 118 5.93 -14.97 4.43
C PRO A 118 6.70 -14.73 3.13
N LYS A 119 7.66 -13.82 3.12
CA LYS A 119 8.51 -13.54 1.96
C LYS A 119 9.27 -14.77 1.47
N THR A 120 9.89 -15.50 2.39
CA THR A 120 10.66 -16.71 2.06
C THR A 120 9.75 -17.82 1.54
N PHE A 121 8.60 -18.01 2.17
CA PHE A 121 7.59 -18.96 1.74
C PHE A 121 7.05 -18.62 0.34
N ALA A 122 6.74 -17.35 0.09
CA ALA A 122 6.27 -16.89 -1.21
C ALA A 122 7.31 -17.15 -2.31
N LYS A 123 8.58 -16.85 -2.08
CA LYS A 123 9.66 -17.11 -3.04
C LYS A 123 9.77 -18.59 -3.40
N ALA A 124 9.51 -19.49 -2.47
CA ALA A 124 9.61 -20.93 -2.68
C ALA A 124 8.36 -21.52 -3.36
N ASN A 125 7.17 -20.94 -3.16
CA ASN A 125 5.90 -21.59 -3.49
C ASN A 125 5.00 -20.82 -4.46
N ILE A 126 5.27 -19.54 -4.73
CA ILE A 126 4.37 -18.70 -5.53
C ILE A 126 4.97 -18.34 -6.88
N ARG A 127 4.15 -18.52 -7.92
CA ARG A 127 4.49 -18.18 -9.30
C ARG A 127 3.32 -17.51 -9.99
N CYS A 128 3.65 -16.69 -10.99
CA CYS A 128 2.71 -16.17 -11.96
C CYS A 128 3.16 -16.69 -13.33
N GLY A 129 2.49 -17.72 -13.83
CA GLY A 129 2.95 -18.45 -14.99
C GLY A 129 4.32 -19.10 -14.75
N ARG A 130 5.32 -18.71 -15.54
CA ARG A 130 6.70 -19.20 -15.39
C ARG A 130 7.54 -18.36 -14.44
N ARG A 131 7.05 -17.16 -14.07
CA ARG A 131 7.76 -16.23 -13.21
C ARG A 131 7.59 -16.59 -11.74
N ARG A 132 8.72 -16.77 -11.06
CA ARG A 132 8.75 -17.00 -9.63
C ARG A 132 8.62 -15.66 -8.89
N TYR A 133 7.98 -15.66 -7.72
CA TYR A 133 7.92 -14.47 -6.87
C TYR A 133 9.33 -13.98 -6.51
N ASP A 134 9.62 -12.71 -6.77
CA ASP A 134 10.93 -12.09 -6.63
C ASP A 134 10.91 -10.78 -5.83
N ASN A 135 9.81 -10.51 -5.12
CA ASN A 135 9.59 -9.27 -4.37
C ASN A 135 9.58 -8.01 -5.24
N SER A 136 9.35 -8.14 -6.54
CA SER A 136 9.29 -6.99 -7.44
C SER A 136 7.88 -6.44 -7.60
N THR A 137 7.78 -5.15 -7.87
CA THR A 137 6.52 -4.48 -8.23
C THR A 137 5.91 -5.09 -9.49
N ALA A 138 6.76 -5.49 -10.45
CA ALA A 138 6.33 -6.12 -11.68
C ALA A 138 5.63 -7.46 -11.44
N PHE A 139 6.06 -8.25 -10.45
CA PHE A 139 5.38 -9.47 -10.09
C PHE A 139 3.94 -9.20 -9.61
N TYR A 140 3.75 -8.24 -8.73
CA TYR A 140 2.42 -7.86 -8.24
C TYR A 140 1.52 -7.36 -9.38
N GLU A 141 2.06 -6.62 -10.31
CA GLU A 141 1.32 -6.16 -11.49
C GLU A 141 0.88 -7.31 -12.39
N GLU A 142 1.76 -8.26 -12.68
CA GLU A 142 1.44 -9.43 -13.47
C GLU A 142 0.42 -10.35 -12.79
N TYR A 143 0.52 -10.49 -11.47
CA TYR A 143 -0.33 -11.40 -10.69
C TYR A 143 -1.73 -10.83 -10.45
N PHE A 144 -1.84 -9.61 -9.95
CA PHE A 144 -3.12 -9.00 -9.58
C PHE A 144 -3.71 -8.10 -10.67
N GLY A 145 -2.89 -7.57 -11.57
CA GLY A 145 -3.35 -6.63 -12.60
C GLY A 145 -4.44 -7.21 -13.52
N PRO A 146 -4.26 -8.44 -14.08
CA PRO A 146 -5.29 -9.05 -14.93
C PRO A 146 -6.56 -9.50 -14.18
N ASP A 147 -6.44 -9.79 -12.90
CA ASP A 147 -7.55 -10.27 -12.06
C ASP A 147 -7.46 -9.66 -10.66
N CYS A 148 -7.93 -8.42 -10.55
CA CYS A 148 -7.92 -7.67 -9.28
C CYS A 148 -8.93 -8.23 -8.26
N GLU A 149 -9.86 -9.10 -8.65
CA GLU A 149 -10.78 -9.76 -7.72
C GLU A 149 -10.03 -10.62 -6.69
N LYS A 150 -8.82 -11.07 -6.99
CA LYS A 150 -7.95 -11.76 -6.03
C LYS A 150 -7.58 -10.90 -4.82
N LEU A 151 -7.72 -9.57 -4.93
CA LEU A 151 -7.45 -8.61 -3.85
C LEU A 151 -8.69 -8.28 -3.01
N VAL A 152 -9.86 -8.67 -3.44
CA VAL A 152 -11.14 -8.28 -2.83
C VAL A 152 -11.66 -9.32 -1.83
#